data_440d37246f8c0a2c252316ccc70451cd
#
_entry.id   440d37246f8c0a2c252316ccc70451cd
#
_cell.length_a   1.000
_cell.length_b   1.000
_cell.length_c   1.000
_cell.angle_alpha   90.00
_cell.angle_beta   90.00
_cell.angle_gamma   90.00
#
_symmetry.space_group_name_H-M   'P 1'
#
loop_
_entity.id
_entity.type
_entity.pdbx_description
1 polymer ?
#
loop_
_entity_poly.entity_id
_entity_poly.type
_entity_poly.pdbx_seq_one_letter_code
_entity_poly.pdbx_strand_id
1 'polypeptide(L)'
;GLVGSEMCRRDRLGRAKSVKVQKENTVIVDGEGEKSAIEARVAQIRAQIDETTSDFDREKLQERLAKLAGGVAVIRVGAATETEMKEAKLRMEDALNATRAAVEEGVISGGGSAYIHASKEVKKLTETLIGDEKTGAEIILKALEAPLYHISANAGLEGSVIINKVRESEVGTGFDALNGEYVNMIDAGILDPAKVTRSALQNATSVASTLLTTESVVATIKEDVPAMPAGGAGGMGMM
;
A
#
# COMPACT_ATOMS: atom_id res chain seq x y z
N GLY A 1 -28.02 27.33 -11.23
CA GLY A 1 -29.15 26.56 -10.76
C GLY A 1 -29.30 25.28 -11.55
N LEU A 2 -28.73 24.18 -11.08
CA LEU A 2 -29.10 22.85 -11.52
C LEU A 2 -30.39 22.45 -10.80
N VAL A 3 -31.46 23.03 -11.17
CA VAL A 3 -32.78 22.49 -10.89
C VAL A 3 -33.05 21.49 -11.99
N GLY A 4 -32.35 20.37 -11.91
CA GLY A 4 -32.58 19.24 -12.77
C GLY A 4 -33.83 18.53 -12.31
N SER A 5 -34.94 18.84 -12.91
CA SER A 5 -36.22 18.13 -12.81
C SER A 5 -36.09 16.63 -13.10
N GLU A 6 -34.97 16.14 -13.58
CA GLU A 6 -34.72 14.73 -13.89
C GLU A 6 -34.19 13.92 -12.71
N MET A 7 -33.57 14.54 -11.72
CA MET A 7 -32.92 13.82 -10.61
C MET A 7 -33.90 13.37 -9.50
N CYS A 8 -35.14 13.89 -9.50
CA CYS A 8 -36.13 13.64 -8.46
C CYS A 8 -37.40 12.93 -8.95
N ARG A 9 -37.36 12.29 -10.10
CA ARG A 9 -38.50 11.50 -10.59
C ARG A 9 -38.56 10.14 -9.90
N ARG A 10 -39.65 9.88 -9.20
CA ARG A 10 -39.90 8.58 -8.52
C ARG A 10 -39.97 7.39 -9.50
N ASP A 11 -40.31 7.62 -10.74
CA ASP A 11 -40.37 6.64 -11.83
C ASP A 11 -38.95 6.15 -12.26
N ARG A 12 -37.91 6.87 -11.90
CA ARG A 12 -36.49 6.47 -12.15
C ARG A 12 -35.79 5.88 -10.93
N LEU A 13 -36.44 5.80 -9.78
CA LEU A 13 -35.90 5.19 -8.58
C LEU A 13 -36.01 3.66 -8.70
N GLY A 14 -34.88 2.98 -8.54
CA GLY A 14 -34.84 1.54 -8.42
C GLY A 14 -35.27 1.05 -7.04
N ARG A 15 -35.31 -0.26 -6.89
CA ARG A 15 -35.53 -0.94 -5.60
C ARG A 15 -34.28 -1.78 -5.24
N ALA A 16 -34.04 -1.95 -3.98
CA ALA A 16 -32.99 -2.80 -3.45
C ALA A 16 -33.38 -3.33 -2.08
N LYS A 17 -32.83 -4.47 -1.69
CA LYS A 17 -33.04 -5.05 -0.35
C LYS A 17 -32.50 -4.16 0.75
N SER A 18 -31.31 -3.59 0.57
CA SER A 18 -30.75 -2.59 1.49
C SER A 18 -29.81 -1.64 0.79
N VAL A 19 -29.74 -0.41 1.31
CA VAL A 19 -28.79 0.61 0.85
C VAL A 19 -28.04 1.13 2.06
N LYS A 20 -26.70 1.07 2.02
CA LYS A 20 -25.81 1.62 3.02
C LYS A 20 -25.08 2.83 2.45
N VAL A 21 -25.39 4.00 2.97
CA VAL A 21 -24.74 5.25 2.58
C VAL A 21 -23.65 5.57 3.60
N GLN A 22 -22.42 5.74 3.12
CA GLN A 22 -21.27 6.19 3.90
C GLN A 22 -20.69 7.47 3.29
N LYS A 23 -19.75 8.11 3.98
CA LYS A 23 -19.16 9.37 3.52
C LYS A 23 -18.54 9.25 2.12
N GLU A 24 -17.89 8.14 1.83
CA GLU A 24 -17.12 7.94 0.59
C GLU A 24 -17.73 6.90 -0.34
N ASN A 25 -18.61 6.03 0.17
CA ASN A 25 -19.18 4.93 -0.60
C ASN A 25 -20.67 4.75 -0.31
N THR A 26 -21.42 4.38 -1.34
CA THR A 26 -22.79 3.89 -1.19
C THR A 26 -22.85 2.46 -1.69
N VAL A 27 -23.23 1.53 -0.83
CA VAL A 27 -23.36 0.12 -1.16
C VAL A 27 -24.83 -0.22 -1.31
N ILE A 28 -25.21 -0.73 -2.49
CA ILE A 28 -26.54 -1.22 -2.80
C ILE A 28 -26.49 -2.75 -2.81
N VAL A 29 -27.27 -3.40 -1.98
CA VAL A 29 -27.30 -4.86 -1.84
C VAL A 29 -28.60 -5.38 -2.42
N ASP A 30 -28.51 -6.40 -3.29
CA ASP A 30 -29.63 -7.04 -3.97
C ASP A 30 -30.55 -6.00 -4.66
N GLY A 31 -29.97 -5.29 -5.63
CA GLY A 31 -30.76 -4.38 -6.49
C GLY A 31 -31.73 -5.15 -7.37
N GLU A 32 -32.96 -4.66 -7.51
CA GLU A 32 -34.02 -5.25 -8.32
C GLU A 32 -34.05 -4.73 -9.76
N GLY A 33 -32.87 -4.38 -10.32
CA GLY A 33 -32.73 -3.94 -11.70
C GLY A 33 -32.86 -5.10 -12.71
N GLU A 34 -33.22 -4.78 -13.95
CA GLU A 34 -33.25 -5.78 -15.03
C GLU A 34 -31.84 -6.28 -15.35
N LYS A 35 -31.63 -7.59 -15.34
CA LYS A 35 -30.35 -8.24 -15.63
C LYS A 35 -29.79 -7.86 -17.01
N SER A 36 -30.66 -7.80 -18.01
CA SER A 36 -30.30 -7.40 -19.37
C SER A 36 -29.71 -5.98 -19.44
N ALA A 37 -30.27 -5.05 -18.68
CA ALA A 37 -29.77 -3.68 -18.61
C ALA A 37 -28.39 -3.61 -17.88
N ILE A 38 -28.22 -4.44 -16.87
CA ILE A 38 -26.91 -4.54 -16.15
C ILE A 38 -25.85 -5.14 -17.08
N GLU A 39 -26.17 -6.21 -17.81
CA GLU A 39 -25.26 -6.85 -18.77
C GLU A 39 -24.87 -5.90 -19.91
N ALA A 40 -25.83 -5.14 -20.44
CA ALA A 40 -25.55 -4.11 -21.45
C ALA A 40 -24.62 -3.02 -20.90
N ARG A 41 -24.80 -2.61 -19.63
CA ARG A 41 -23.92 -1.64 -19.00
C ARG A 41 -22.51 -2.20 -18.76
N VAL A 42 -22.39 -3.46 -18.36
CA VAL A 42 -21.12 -4.17 -18.22
C VAL A 42 -20.37 -4.22 -19.57
N ALA A 43 -21.07 -4.56 -20.65
CA ALA A 43 -20.48 -4.57 -22.00
C ALA A 43 -19.99 -3.17 -22.42
N GLN A 44 -20.76 -2.13 -22.14
CA GLN A 44 -20.37 -0.75 -22.41
C GLN A 44 -19.12 -0.33 -21.62
N ILE A 45 -19.02 -0.71 -20.35
CA ILE A 45 -17.83 -0.37 -19.54
C ILE A 45 -16.60 -1.12 -20.06
N ARG A 46 -16.72 -2.37 -20.48
CA ARG A 46 -15.63 -3.11 -21.10
C ARG A 46 -15.11 -2.42 -22.36
N ALA A 47 -15.97 -1.99 -23.24
CA ALA A 47 -15.58 -1.23 -24.42
C ALA A 47 -14.84 0.07 -24.05
N GLN A 48 -15.32 0.79 -23.04
CA GLN A 48 -14.63 2.00 -22.54
C GLN A 48 -13.24 1.72 -21.96
N ILE A 49 -13.03 0.57 -21.31
CA ILE A 49 -11.71 0.15 -20.81
C ILE A 49 -10.73 -0.06 -21.97
N ASP A 50 -11.20 -0.65 -23.06
CA ASP A 50 -10.37 -0.91 -24.25
C ASP A 50 -10.04 0.38 -25.04
N GLU A 51 -10.95 1.35 -25.03
CA GLU A 51 -10.78 2.62 -25.74
C GLU A 51 -9.97 3.66 -24.96
N THR A 52 -9.93 3.59 -23.62
CA THR A 52 -9.27 4.63 -22.81
C THR A 52 -7.76 4.52 -22.88
N THR A 53 -7.10 5.68 -23.04
CA THR A 53 -5.64 5.82 -23.03
C THR A 53 -5.09 6.23 -21.67
N SER A 54 -5.96 6.65 -20.74
CA SER A 54 -5.61 7.07 -19.39
C SER A 54 -5.58 5.87 -18.44
N ASP A 55 -4.46 5.60 -17.82
CA ASP A 55 -4.33 4.50 -16.85
C ASP A 55 -5.20 4.72 -15.61
N PHE A 56 -5.37 5.98 -15.17
CA PHE A 56 -6.25 6.31 -14.07
C PHE A 56 -7.72 6.01 -14.39
N ASP A 57 -8.19 6.42 -15.59
CA ASP A 57 -9.56 6.16 -16.01
C ASP A 57 -9.80 4.66 -16.20
N ARG A 58 -8.83 3.95 -16.75
CA ARG A 58 -8.87 2.49 -16.90
C ARG A 58 -9.05 1.81 -15.55
N GLU A 59 -8.28 2.19 -14.53
CA GLU A 59 -8.40 1.66 -13.17
C GLU A 59 -9.80 1.91 -12.59
N LYS A 60 -10.35 3.12 -12.74
CA LYS A 60 -11.68 3.47 -12.25
C LYS A 60 -12.80 2.72 -12.98
N LEU A 61 -12.65 2.50 -14.27
CA LEU A 61 -13.59 1.70 -15.06
C LEU A 61 -13.53 0.21 -14.66
N GLN A 62 -12.33 -0.34 -14.43
CA GLN A 62 -12.17 -1.71 -13.94
C GLN A 62 -12.79 -1.91 -12.55
N GLU A 63 -12.58 -0.97 -11.62
CA GLU A 63 -13.22 -1.00 -10.31
C GLU A 63 -14.74 -0.98 -10.42
N ARG A 64 -15.30 -0.14 -11.29
CA ARG A 64 -16.74 -0.08 -11.56
C ARG A 64 -17.27 -1.37 -12.16
N LEU A 65 -16.53 -1.94 -13.12
CA LEU A 65 -16.88 -3.21 -13.75
C LEU A 65 -16.94 -4.34 -12.73
N ALA A 66 -15.93 -4.44 -11.85
CA ALA A 66 -15.87 -5.45 -10.82
C ALA A 66 -17.07 -5.39 -9.86
N LYS A 67 -17.49 -4.19 -9.47
CA LYS A 67 -18.67 -3.99 -8.60
C LYS A 67 -19.98 -4.38 -9.27
N LEU A 68 -20.11 -4.18 -10.59
CA LEU A 68 -21.32 -4.51 -11.34
C LEU A 68 -21.39 -6.00 -11.73
N ALA A 69 -20.27 -6.57 -12.15
CA ALA A 69 -20.21 -7.94 -12.70
C ALA A 69 -19.94 -9.00 -11.62
N GLY A 70 -19.15 -8.67 -10.59
CA GLY A 70 -18.67 -9.62 -9.57
C GLY A 70 -19.37 -9.51 -8.21
N GLY A 71 -20.19 -8.49 -8.01
CA GLY A 71 -20.78 -8.20 -6.71
C GLY A 71 -19.80 -7.51 -5.74
N VAL A 72 -20.23 -7.37 -4.50
CA VAL A 72 -19.44 -6.71 -3.44
C VAL A 72 -19.23 -7.68 -2.28
N ALA A 73 -17.97 -8.03 -2.01
CA ALA A 73 -17.60 -8.74 -0.80
C ALA A 73 -17.53 -7.78 0.39
N VAL A 74 -18.14 -8.16 1.51
CA VAL A 74 -18.11 -7.37 2.74
C VAL A 74 -17.33 -8.14 3.80
N ILE A 75 -16.14 -7.65 4.15
CA ILE A 75 -15.35 -8.19 5.25
C ILE A 75 -15.72 -7.41 6.51
N ARG A 76 -16.22 -8.12 7.53
CA ARG A 76 -16.54 -7.55 8.83
C ARG A 76 -15.40 -7.79 9.78
N VAL A 77 -14.86 -6.71 10.34
CA VAL A 77 -13.78 -6.74 11.31
C VAL A 77 -14.35 -6.35 12.68
N GLY A 78 -14.00 -7.10 13.71
CA GLY A 78 -14.38 -6.82 15.09
C GLY A 78 -13.22 -7.13 16.04
N ALA A 79 -13.19 -6.46 17.18
CA ALA A 79 -12.25 -6.72 18.27
C ALA A 79 -12.87 -6.33 19.60
N ALA A 80 -12.21 -6.66 20.71
CA ALA A 80 -12.69 -6.35 22.05
C ALA A 80 -12.63 -4.85 22.37
N THR A 81 -11.63 -4.15 21.82
CA THR A 81 -11.44 -2.70 22.01
C THR A 81 -11.50 -1.94 20.69
N GLU A 82 -11.77 -0.64 20.76
CA GLU A 82 -11.79 0.23 19.58
C GLU A 82 -10.41 0.34 18.93
N THR A 83 -9.35 0.36 19.72
CA THR A 83 -7.97 0.43 19.23
C THR A 83 -7.60 -0.83 18.45
N GLU A 84 -7.87 -2.01 18.99
CA GLU A 84 -7.66 -3.28 18.30
C GLU A 84 -8.50 -3.39 17.02
N MET A 85 -9.75 -2.91 17.06
CA MET A 85 -10.60 -2.91 15.87
C MET A 85 -10.05 -2.01 14.76
N LYS A 86 -9.52 -0.83 15.12
CA LYS A 86 -8.87 0.07 14.16
C LYS A 86 -7.61 -0.55 13.58
N GLU A 87 -6.78 -1.16 14.41
CA GLU A 87 -5.58 -1.87 13.95
C GLU A 87 -5.92 -3.01 13.00
N ALA A 88 -6.85 -3.87 13.37
CA ALA A 88 -7.29 -4.98 12.54
C ALA A 88 -7.87 -4.50 11.20
N LYS A 89 -8.63 -3.39 11.20
CA LYS A 89 -9.15 -2.77 9.97
C LYS A 89 -8.02 -2.27 9.07
N LEU A 90 -7.05 -1.53 9.61
CA LEU A 90 -5.92 -1.01 8.84
C LEU A 90 -5.07 -2.14 8.26
N ARG A 91 -4.82 -3.20 9.03
CA ARG A 91 -4.10 -4.40 8.56
C ARG A 91 -4.83 -5.09 7.42
N MET A 92 -6.15 -5.17 7.48
CA MET A 92 -6.98 -5.74 6.41
C MET A 92 -6.95 -4.87 5.15
N GLU A 93 -7.02 -3.55 5.30
CA GLU A 93 -6.91 -2.60 4.17
C GLU A 93 -5.54 -2.69 3.51
N ASP A 94 -4.47 -2.79 4.29
CA ASP A 94 -3.11 -2.97 3.80
C ASP A 94 -2.96 -4.27 2.99
N ALA A 95 -3.40 -5.38 3.55
CA ALA A 95 -3.39 -6.68 2.87
C ALA A 95 -4.18 -6.66 1.55
N LEU A 96 -5.32 -5.97 1.51
CA LEU A 96 -6.12 -5.83 0.30
C LEU A 96 -5.40 -5.00 -0.76
N ASN A 97 -4.77 -3.90 -0.37
CA ASN A 97 -4.02 -3.04 -1.28
C ASN A 97 -2.76 -3.74 -1.80
N ALA A 98 -2.05 -4.48 -0.94
CA ALA A 98 -0.91 -5.30 -1.32
C ALA A 98 -1.32 -6.39 -2.34
N THR A 99 -2.45 -7.05 -2.11
CA THR A 99 -3.00 -8.05 -3.05
C THR A 99 -3.32 -7.45 -4.41
N ARG A 100 -3.94 -6.26 -4.46
CA ARG A 100 -4.22 -5.55 -5.72
C ARG A 100 -2.93 -5.21 -6.45
N ALA A 101 -1.95 -4.66 -5.76
CA ALA A 101 -0.65 -4.34 -6.34
C ALA A 101 0.08 -5.59 -6.87
N ALA A 102 -0.05 -6.72 -6.18
CA ALA A 102 0.51 -8.00 -6.61
C ALA A 102 -0.17 -8.55 -7.89
N VAL A 103 -1.48 -8.35 -8.04
CA VAL A 103 -2.20 -8.73 -9.27
C VAL A 103 -1.74 -7.92 -10.47
N GLU A 104 -1.35 -6.65 -10.28
CA GLU A 104 -0.94 -5.76 -11.36
C GLU A 104 0.47 -6.04 -11.88
N GLU A 105 1.46 -6.20 -11.01
CA GLU A 105 2.88 -6.32 -11.38
C GLU A 105 3.54 -7.61 -10.87
N GLY A 106 2.80 -8.50 -10.24
CA GLY A 106 3.33 -9.74 -9.67
C GLY A 106 3.96 -9.56 -8.30
N VAL A 107 4.61 -10.63 -7.84
CA VAL A 107 5.27 -10.72 -6.54
C VAL A 107 6.76 -11.00 -6.68
N ILE A 108 7.51 -10.58 -5.69
CA ILE A 108 8.96 -10.80 -5.57
C ILE A 108 9.27 -11.36 -4.18
N SER A 109 10.50 -11.81 -3.99
CA SER A 109 11.00 -12.21 -2.67
C SER A 109 10.90 -11.06 -1.67
N GLY A 110 10.21 -11.29 -0.55
CA GLY A 110 9.89 -10.27 0.44
C GLY A 110 11.02 -10.00 1.44
N GLY A 111 10.67 -9.26 2.48
CA GLY A 111 11.60 -8.97 3.58
C GLY A 111 12.81 -8.13 3.20
N GLY A 112 12.76 -7.39 2.11
CA GLY A 112 13.87 -6.60 1.58
C GLY A 112 14.92 -7.40 0.81
N SER A 113 14.78 -8.73 0.69
CA SER A 113 15.76 -9.60 0.01
C SER A 113 15.88 -9.30 -1.49
N ALA A 114 14.77 -8.93 -2.15
CA ALA A 114 14.77 -8.54 -3.56
C ALA A 114 15.71 -7.35 -3.82
N TYR A 115 15.76 -6.36 -2.94
CA TYR A 115 16.66 -5.23 -3.06
C TYR A 115 18.14 -5.65 -2.96
N ILE A 116 18.45 -6.61 -2.06
CA ILE A 116 19.82 -7.11 -1.91
C ILE A 116 20.26 -7.86 -3.18
N HIS A 117 19.39 -8.65 -3.76
CA HIS A 117 19.70 -9.33 -5.03
C HIS A 117 19.84 -8.33 -6.19
N ALA A 118 18.95 -7.32 -6.29
CA ALA A 118 19.02 -6.27 -7.30
C ALA A 118 20.28 -5.39 -7.15
N SER A 119 20.82 -5.26 -5.93
CA SER A 119 22.03 -4.47 -5.68
C SER A 119 23.24 -4.94 -6.50
N LYS A 120 23.28 -6.21 -6.90
CA LYS A 120 24.34 -6.74 -7.77
C LYS A 120 24.36 -6.07 -9.13
N GLU A 121 23.19 -5.82 -9.71
CA GLU A 121 23.09 -5.14 -11.01
C GLU A 121 23.37 -3.64 -10.90
N VAL A 122 22.91 -3.00 -9.82
CA VAL A 122 23.22 -1.60 -9.54
C VAL A 122 24.73 -1.41 -9.36
N LYS A 123 25.43 -2.36 -8.71
CA LYS A 123 26.88 -2.32 -8.54
C LYS A 123 27.60 -2.37 -9.88
N LYS A 124 27.18 -3.21 -10.82
CA LYS A 124 27.76 -3.26 -12.18
C LYS A 124 27.58 -1.92 -12.88
N LEU A 125 26.41 -1.28 -12.70
CA LEU A 125 26.15 0.04 -13.27
C LEU A 125 27.09 1.10 -12.67
N THR A 126 27.35 1.08 -11.36
CA THR A 126 28.27 2.05 -10.72
C THR A 126 29.69 2.00 -11.27
N GLU A 127 30.12 0.84 -11.78
CA GLU A 127 31.44 0.67 -12.38
C GLU A 127 31.58 1.37 -13.74
N THR A 128 30.45 1.65 -14.41
CA THR A 128 30.39 2.33 -15.72
C THR A 128 30.21 3.84 -15.60
N LEU A 129 29.83 4.33 -14.42
CA LEU A 129 29.54 5.74 -14.15
C LEU A 129 30.77 6.48 -13.59
N ILE A 130 30.81 7.79 -13.80
CA ILE A 130 31.88 8.67 -13.30
C ILE A 130 31.28 9.90 -12.59
N GLY A 131 32.08 10.53 -11.72
CA GLY A 131 31.70 11.79 -11.04
C GLY A 131 30.45 11.64 -10.19
N ASP A 132 29.59 12.65 -10.26
CA ASP A 132 28.39 12.76 -9.41
C ASP A 132 27.33 11.68 -9.73
N GLU A 133 27.25 11.21 -10.97
CA GLU A 133 26.37 10.10 -11.34
C GLU A 133 26.76 8.81 -10.61
N LYS A 134 28.05 8.54 -10.50
CA LYS A 134 28.58 7.41 -9.72
C LYS A 134 28.23 7.55 -8.25
N THR A 135 28.45 8.72 -7.67
CA THR A 135 28.12 9.01 -6.27
C THR A 135 26.62 8.80 -6.00
N GLY A 136 25.76 9.30 -6.90
CA GLY A 136 24.30 9.06 -6.80
C GLY A 136 23.94 7.58 -6.84
N ALA A 137 24.53 6.81 -7.74
CA ALA A 137 24.30 5.36 -7.83
C ALA A 137 24.81 4.61 -6.57
N GLU A 138 25.93 5.03 -5.98
CA GLU A 138 26.45 4.48 -4.72
C GLU A 138 25.54 4.78 -3.52
N ILE A 139 24.90 5.95 -3.48
CA ILE A 139 23.88 6.29 -2.48
C ILE A 139 22.68 5.33 -2.59
N ILE A 140 22.18 5.10 -3.80
CA ILE A 140 21.09 4.14 -4.03
C ILE A 140 21.53 2.74 -3.61
N LEU A 141 22.72 2.31 -3.99
CA LEU A 141 23.26 0.99 -3.62
C LEU A 141 23.25 0.78 -2.10
N LYS A 142 23.63 1.81 -1.34
CA LYS A 142 23.59 1.78 0.12
C LYS A 142 22.18 1.78 0.67
N ALA A 143 21.27 2.54 0.07
CA ALA A 143 19.87 2.60 0.48
C ALA A 143 19.12 1.28 0.30
N LEU A 144 19.48 0.46 -0.71
CA LEU A 144 18.88 -0.85 -0.94
C LEU A 144 19.11 -1.84 0.22
N GLU A 145 20.11 -1.63 1.04
CA GLU A 145 20.39 -2.47 2.21
C GLU A 145 19.45 -2.19 3.39
N ALA A 146 18.92 -0.96 3.48
CA ALA A 146 18.21 -0.48 4.66
C ALA A 146 16.98 -1.31 5.05
N PRO A 147 16.10 -1.78 4.15
CA PRO A 147 14.92 -2.54 4.55
C PRO A 147 15.28 -3.85 5.28
N LEU A 148 16.16 -4.66 4.71
CA LEU A 148 16.59 -5.92 5.35
C LEU A 148 17.39 -5.64 6.64
N TYR A 149 18.19 -4.59 6.64
CA TYR A 149 18.94 -4.17 7.84
C TYR A 149 18.01 -3.90 9.01
N HIS A 150 16.98 -3.07 8.80
CA HIS A 150 16.04 -2.70 9.86
C HIS A 150 15.14 -3.86 10.30
N ILE A 151 14.72 -4.73 9.38
CA ILE A 151 13.98 -5.95 9.74
C ILE A 151 14.83 -6.82 10.67
N SER A 152 16.09 -7.04 10.32
CA SER A 152 17.02 -7.83 11.13
C SER A 152 17.30 -7.18 12.50
N ALA A 153 17.54 -5.88 12.52
CA ALA A 153 17.78 -5.12 13.75
C ALA A 153 16.56 -5.13 14.69
N ASN A 154 15.34 -5.02 14.14
CA ASN A 154 14.10 -5.14 14.91
C ASN A 154 13.89 -6.55 15.51
N ALA A 155 14.46 -7.56 14.88
CA ALA A 155 14.51 -8.92 15.42
C ALA A 155 15.66 -9.15 16.44
N GLY A 156 16.42 -8.09 16.76
CA GLY A 156 17.55 -8.16 17.70
C GLY A 156 18.82 -8.76 17.10
N LEU A 157 18.94 -8.77 15.77
CA LEU A 157 20.04 -9.38 15.04
C LEU A 157 20.94 -8.34 14.36
N GLU A 158 22.18 -8.72 14.06
CA GLU A 158 23.12 -7.85 13.34
C GLU A 158 22.81 -7.83 11.84
N GLY A 159 22.18 -6.75 11.36
CA GLY A 159 21.71 -6.61 9.99
C GLY A 159 22.80 -6.76 8.94
N SER A 160 24.02 -6.25 9.21
CA SER A 160 25.16 -6.34 8.28
C SER A 160 25.55 -7.77 7.95
N VAL A 161 25.54 -8.65 8.95
CA VAL A 161 25.85 -10.08 8.79
C VAL A 161 24.80 -10.75 7.91
N ILE A 162 23.54 -10.48 8.17
CA ILE A 162 22.42 -11.05 7.43
C ILE A 162 22.42 -10.58 5.97
N ILE A 163 22.64 -9.30 5.73
CA ILE A 163 22.74 -8.73 4.38
C ILE A 163 23.84 -9.41 3.58
N ASN A 164 25.03 -9.58 4.16
CA ASN A 164 26.15 -10.22 3.47
C ASN A 164 25.81 -11.66 3.09
N LYS A 165 25.19 -12.41 4.00
CA LYS A 165 24.80 -13.79 3.74
C LYS A 165 23.71 -13.92 2.66
N VAL A 166 22.71 -13.02 2.66
CA VAL A 166 21.68 -12.99 1.62
C VAL A 166 22.31 -12.57 0.27
N ARG A 167 23.25 -11.64 0.26
CA ARG A 167 23.96 -11.21 -0.95
C ARG A 167 24.74 -12.34 -1.62
N GLU A 168 25.31 -13.24 -0.86
CA GLU A 168 26.05 -14.42 -1.35
C GLU A 168 25.15 -15.58 -1.76
N SER A 169 23.90 -15.57 -1.31
CA SER A 169 22.93 -16.63 -1.59
C SER A 169 22.38 -16.56 -3.03
N GLU A 170 21.70 -17.61 -3.43
CA GLU A 170 20.96 -17.67 -4.68
C GLU A 170 19.82 -16.67 -4.72
N VAL A 171 19.47 -16.18 -5.92
CA VAL A 171 18.37 -15.24 -6.12
C VAL A 171 17.06 -15.89 -5.64
N GLY A 172 16.30 -15.13 -4.84
CA GLY A 172 15.07 -15.62 -4.20
C GLY A 172 15.25 -16.05 -2.76
N THR A 173 16.50 -16.31 -2.32
CA THR A 173 16.80 -16.59 -0.92
C THR A 173 16.80 -15.30 -0.10
N GLY A 174 16.17 -15.32 1.05
CA GLY A 174 16.14 -14.23 2.01
C GLY A 174 16.24 -14.73 3.44
N PHE A 175 16.02 -13.81 4.38
CA PHE A 175 16.06 -14.11 5.80
C PHE A 175 14.64 -14.05 6.40
N ASP A 176 14.17 -15.18 6.93
CA ASP A 176 12.96 -15.24 7.74
C ASP A 176 13.28 -14.81 9.18
N ALA A 177 12.92 -13.58 9.50
CA ALA A 177 13.20 -12.99 10.81
C ALA A 177 12.36 -13.59 11.95
N LEU A 178 11.25 -14.29 11.64
CA LEU A 178 10.41 -14.96 12.63
C LEU A 178 11.08 -16.26 13.14
N ASN A 179 11.61 -17.05 12.21
CA ASN A 179 12.21 -18.35 12.52
C ASN A 179 13.74 -18.28 12.64
N GLY A 180 14.37 -17.18 12.21
CA GLY A 180 15.82 -17.03 12.24
C GLY A 180 16.57 -17.82 11.17
N GLU A 181 15.91 -18.15 10.06
CA GLU A 181 16.42 -19.05 9.03
C GLU A 181 16.57 -18.37 7.67
N TYR A 182 17.43 -18.93 6.82
CA TYR A 182 17.59 -18.51 5.43
C TYR A 182 16.81 -19.47 4.53
N VAL A 183 15.81 -18.93 3.84
CA VAL A 183 14.86 -19.73 3.07
C VAL A 183 14.63 -19.13 1.68
N ASN A 184 14.10 -19.93 0.75
CA ASN A 184 13.50 -19.39 -0.45
C ASN A 184 12.22 -18.64 -0.05
N MET A 185 12.22 -17.32 -0.23
CA MET A 185 11.14 -16.44 0.26
C MET A 185 9.82 -16.72 -0.44
N ILE A 186 9.85 -17.11 -1.71
CA ILE A 186 8.64 -17.41 -2.48
C ILE A 186 8.01 -18.70 -1.96
N ASP A 187 8.79 -19.75 -1.78
CA ASP A 187 8.31 -21.04 -1.27
C ASP A 187 7.83 -20.93 0.19
N ALA A 188 8.47 -20.09 0.97
CA ALA A 188 8.08 -19.79 2.36
C ALA A 188 6.84 -18.88 2.46
N GLY A 189 6.33 -18.33 1.34
CA GLY A 189 5.19 -17.41 1.33
C GLY A 189 5.51 -16.01 1.85
N ILE A 190 6.79 -15.65 1.95
CA ILE A 190 7.24 -14.31 2.36
C ILE A 190 7.43 -13.46 1.10
N LEU A 191 6.37 -12.80 0.69
CA LEU A 191 6.25 -12.12 -0.59
C LEU A 191 6.01 -10.63 -0.43
N ASP A 192 6.59 -9.84 -1.32
CA ASP A 192 6.27 -8.43 -1.49
C ASP A 192 5.69 -8.17 -2.89
N PRO A 193 4.70 -7.27 -3.04
CA PRO A 193 4.25 -6.84 -4.36
C PRO A 193 5.36 -6.06 -5.08
N ALA A 194 5.68 -6.44 -6.31
CA ALA A 194 6.73 -5.79 -7.10
C ALA A 194 6.44 -4.28 -7.29
N LYS A 195 5.18 -3.92 -7.54
CA LYS A 195 4.73 -2.53 -7.68
C LYS A 195 5.04 -1.68 -6.44
N VAL A 196 4.77 -2.21 -5.24
CA VAL A 196 4.99 -1.49 -3.98
C VAL A 196 6.49 -1.24 -3.77
N THR A 197 7.30 -2.28 -3.92
CA THR A 197 8.76 -2.21 -3.73
C THR A 197 9.41 -1.25 -4.72
N ARG A 198 9.06 -1.36 -6.01
CA ARG A 198 9.54 -0.45 -7.04
C ARG A 198 9.13 1.00 -6.80
N SER A 199 7.85 1.25 -6.49
CA SER A 199 7.32 2.59 -6.27
C SER A 199 7.91 3.24 -5.01
N ALA A 200 8.17 2.46 -3.95
CA ALA A 200 8.81 2.96 -2.73
C ALA A 200 10.21 3.53 -3.03
N LEU A 201 11.03 2.78 -3.76
CA LEU A 201 12.36 3.24 -4.15
C LEU A 201 12.30 4.47 -5.07
N GLN A 202 11.41 4.46 -6.06
CA GLN A 202 11.24 5.55 -7.02
C GLN A 202 10.80 6.84 -6.32
N ASN A 203 9.81 6.77 -5.44
CA ASN A 203 9.31 7.91 -4.70
C ASN A 203 10.34 8.44 -3.70
N ALA A 204 11.04 7.57 -2.98
CA ALA A 204 12.10 7.96 -2.07
C ALA A 204 13.23 8.69 -2.80
N THR A 205 13.65 8.18 -3.96
CA THR A 205 14.66 8.81 -4.81
C THR A 205 14.20 10.18 -5.31
N SER A 206 12.94 10.30 -5.73
CA SER A 206 12.37 11.58 -6.20
C SER A 206 12.40 12.65 -5.10
N VAL A 207 11.97 12.30 -3.89
CA VAL A 207 11.98 13.22 -2.75
C VAL A 207 13.41 13.59 -2.35
N ALA A 208 14.31 12.62 -2.27
CA ALA A 208 15.71 12.86 -1.93
C ALA A 208 16.39 13.79 -2.95
N SER A 209 16.16 13.57 -4.25
CA SER A 209 16.70 14.41 -5.32
C SER A 209 16.17 15.85 -5.23
N THR A 210 14.89 16.01 -4.93
CA THR A 210 14.31 17.34 -4.73
C THR A 210 14.95 18.05 -3.54
N LEU A 211 15.14 17.35 -2.42
CA LEU A 211 15.77 17.92 -1.24
C LEU A 211 17.22 18.34 -1.49
N LEU A 212 17.98 17.52 -2.22
CA LEU A 212 19.39 17.80 -2.55
C LEU A 212 19.56 19.06 -3.44
N THR A 213 18.55 19.43 -4.21
CA THR A 213 18.57 20.63 -5.07
C THR A 213 18.05 21.89 -4.40
N THR A 214 17.61 21.83 -3.14
CA THR A 214 17.11 22.99 -2.39
C THR A 214 18.23 23.69 -1.62
N GLU A 215 18.22 25.03 -1.60
CA GLU A 215 19.16 25.83 -0.80
C GLU A 215 18.69 26.00 0.65
N SER A 216 17.37 25.95 0.87
CA SER A 216 16.79 26.14 2.20
C SER A 216 15.52 25.33 2.38
N VAL A 217 15.24 24.93 3.61
CA VAL A 217 14.02 24.22 4.01
C VAL A 217 13.29 25.04 5.07
N VAL A 218 12.01 25.26 4.85
CA VAL A 218 11.12 25.88 5.84
C VAL A 218 10.28 24.79 6.48
N ALA A 219 10.44 24.62 7.79
CA ALA A 219 9.68 23.63 8.54
C ALA A 219 8.97 24.27 9.74
N THR A 220 7.86 23.66 10.15
CA THR A 220 7.16 24.07 11.36
C THR A 220 8.02 23.76 12.58
N ILE A 221 8.25 24.77 13.44
CA ILE A 221 8.93 24.55 14.72
C ILE A 221 8.03 23.69 15.60
N LYS A 222 8.61 22.66 16.18
CA LYS A 222 7.90 21.79 17.12
C LYS A 222 7.56 22.59 18.37
N GLU A 223 6.29 22.84 18.62
CA GLU A 223 5.82 23.44 19.85
C GLU A 223 5.93 22.42 20.98
N ASP A 224 6.57 22.80 22.10
CA ASP A 224 6.54 22.01 23.31
C ASP A 224 5.12 22.05 23.87
N VAL A 225 4.37 20.97 23.69
CA VAL A 225 3.06 20.83 24.32
C VAL A 225 3.30 20.79 25.83
N PRO A 226 2.79 21.76 26.61
CA PRO A 226 2.92 21.74 28.05
C PRO A 226 2.37 20.41 28.57
N ALA A 227 3.16 19.70 29.38
CA ALA A 227 2.70 18.49 30.04
C ALA A 227 1.38 18.80 30.78
N MET A 228 0.29 18.13 30.41
CA MET A 228 -0.95 18.25 31.15
C MET A 228 -0.66 17.90 32.60
N PRO A 229 -1.03 18.77 33.56
CA PRO A 229 -0.83 18.45 34.96
C PRO A 229 -1.55 17.15 35.26
N ALA A 230 -0.82 16.17 35.80
CA ALA A 230 -1.40 14.92 36.29
C ALA A 230 -2.55 15.28 37.22
N GLY A 231 -3.78 14.96 36.79
CA GLY A 231 -4.99 15.25 37.58
C GLY A 231 -4.83 14.70 38.98
N GLY A 232 -4.79 15.58 39.95
CA GLY A 232 -4.73 15.22 41.35
C GLY A 232 -5.87 14.31 41.67
N ALA A 233 -5.59 13.12 42.17
CA ALA A 233 -6.53 12.24 42.84
C ALA A 233 -7.04 12.99 44.10
N GLY A 234 -8.13 13.74 43.94
CA GLY A 234 -8.85 14.33 45.03
C GLY A 234 -9.48 13.20 45.87
N GLY A 235 -8.86 12.94 47.00
CA GLY A 235 -9.42 12.05 48.01
C GLY A 235 -10.79 12.54 48.46
N MET A 236 -11.79 11.73 48.26
CA MET A 236 -13.08 11.87 48.93
C MET A 236 -12.96 11.21 50.30
N GLY A 237 -12.65 12.08 51.31
CA GLY A 237 -12.81 11.71 52.70
C GLY A 237 -14.28 11.57 53.04
N MET A 238 -14.57 10.51 53.77
CA MET A 238 -15.85 10.22 54.41
C MET A 238 -16.28 11.34 55.35
N MET A 239 -17.54 11.67 55.35
CA MET A 239 -18.44 11.78 56.52
C MET A 239 -19.85 11.42 56.10
#